data_0df9e93da8d190838e95d2584500bcfd
#
_entry.id   0df9e93da8d190838e95d2584500bcfd
#
_cell.length_a   1.000
_cell.length_b   1.000
_cell.length_c   1.000
_cell.angle_alpha   90.00
_cell.angle_beta   90.00
_cell.angle_gamma   90.00
#
_symmetry.space_group_name_H-M   'P 1'
#
loop_
_entity.id
_entity.type
_entity.pdbx_description
1 polymer ?
#
loop_
_entity_poly.entity_id
_entity_poly.type
_entity_poly.pdbx_seq_one_letter_code
_entity_poly.pdbx_strand_id
1 'polypeptide(L)'
;MAVARRVAGTYTGNPSIAALAVAGSVGAGLADRFSDLELDCYWVRPPTDADRLRPVKAVDGSLLALWDYDHDDEEWSEDYHLGELGVTVSNFLTGTIERFLDQVVEQADTDPVKHMRLAALQRSCPLLGAELMTSWRSRAGGYPDELVSAMVERALNPQVLGSWAAREALVARGDDLAVQALLSGIGYAVVGSVLALNRVYLPHTRLKWQRHLIAGLEVVPGRLTERLELLSAARHTEALQAAEALLTDIVLLAEARTGADLGPFREELSGRRRAIGPPPG
;
A
#
# COMPACT_ATOMS: atom_id res chain seq x y z
N MET A 1 -3.29 2.15 -22.55
CA MET A 1 -4.21 1.04 -22.95
C MET A 1 -3.88 0.42 -24.31
N ALA A 2 -3.60 1.15 -25.40
CA ALA A 2 -3.27 0.51 -26.71
C ALA A 2 -2.02 -0.37 -26.64
N VAL A 3 -0.94 0.12 -26.03
CA VAL A 3 0.30 -0.66 -25.80
C VAL A 3 0.02 -1.90 -24.93
N ALA A 4 -0.73 -1.75 -23.83
CA ALA A 4 -1.08 -2.88 -22.98
C ALA A 4 -1.82 -4.00 -23.74
N ARG A 5 -2.77 -3.66 -24.60
CA ARG A 5 -3.46 -4.63 -25.44
C ARG A 5 -2.53 -5.32 -26.46
N ARG A 6 -1.58 -4.58 -27.04
CA ARG A 6 -0.56 -5.15 -27.93
C ARG A 6 0.31 -6.17 -27.20
N VAL A 7 0.78 -5.84 -25.99
CA VAL A 7 1.54 -6.76 -25.15
C VAL A 7 0.68 -7.96 -24.76
N ALA A 8 -0.57 -7.75 -24.31
CA ALA A 8 -1.48 -8.82 -23.93
C ALA A 8 -1.73 -9.83 -25.07
N GLY A 9 -1.76 -9.37 -26.33
CA GLY A 9 -1.90 -10.24 -27.50
C GLY A 9 -0.80 -11.31 -27.60
N THR A 10 0.39 -11.07 -27.04
CA THR A 10 1.49 -12.03 -27.06
C THR A 10 1.35 -13.16 -26.03
N TYR A 11 0.49 -12.97 -25.04
CA TYR A 11 0.14 -13.97 -24.03
C TYR A 11 -1.03 -14.87 -24.45
N THR A 12 -1.80 -14.43 -25.44
CA THR A 12 -2.97 -15.16 -25.94
C THR A 12 -2.56 -16.53 -26.50
N GLY A 13 -3.33 -17.56 -26.17
CA GLY A 13 -3.10 -18.93 -26.60
C GLY A 13 -2.08 -19.72 -25.77
N ASN A 14 -1.50 -19.15 -24.72
CA ASN A 14 -0.74 -19.92 -23.73
C ASN A 14 -1.71 -20.52 -22.69
N PRO A 15 -1.91 -21.86 -22.68
CA PRO A 15 -2.88 -22.50 -21.78
C PRO A 15 -2.47 -22.44 -20.30
N SER A 16 -1.24 -22.03 -20.00
CA SER A 16 -0.75 -21.88 -18.63
C SER A 16 -1.09 -20.52 -18.03
N ILE A 17 -1.65 -19.58 -18.80
CA ILE A 17 -2.05 -18.26 -18.33
C ILE A 17 -3.56 -18.26 -18.09
N ALA A 18 -3.96 -18.09 -16.85
CA ALA A 18 -5.36 -18.02 -16.42
C ALA A 18 -5.95 -16.61 -16.58
N ALA A 19 -5.14 -15.57 -16.30
CA ALA A 19 -5.55 -14.19 -16.42
C ALA A 19 -4.37 -13.26 -16.67
N LEU A 20 -4.64 -12.08 -17.21
CA LEU A 20 -3.69 -10.98 -17.38
C LEU A 20 -4.43 -9.65 -17.20
N ALA A 21 -3.86 -8.72 -16.45
CA ALA A 21 -4.45 -7.43 -16.21
C ALA A 21 -3.43 -6.29 -16.31
N VAL A 22 -3.91 -5.11 -16.63
CA VAL A 22 -3.14 -3.86 -16.42
C VAL A 22 -3.29 -3.46 -14.97
N ALA A 23 -2.19 -3.35 -14.27
CA ALA A 23 -2.12 -2.94 -12.87
C ALA A 23 -1.64 -1.48 -12.72
N GLY A 24 -1.22 -1.13 -11.53
CA GLY A 24 -0.60 0.15 -11.21
C GLY A 24 -1.44 1.37 -11.57
N SER A 25 -0.76 2.46 -11.87
CA SER A 25 -1.39 3.75 -12.18
C SER A 25 -2.24 3.70 -13.45
N VAL A 26 -1.82 2.93 -14.46
CA VAL A 26 -2.56 2.77 -15.73
C VAL A 26 -3.85 1.99 -15.50
N GLY A 27 -3.81 0.91 -14.73
CA GLY A 27 -4.97 0.09 -14.38
C GLY A 27 -5.99 0.87 -13.56
N ALA A 28 -5.52 1.68 -12.64
CA ALA A 28 -6.33 2.55 -11.78
C ALA A 28 -6.86 3.82 -12.46
N GLY A 29 -6.48 4.10 -13.72
CA GLY A 29 -6.88 5.32 -14.43
C GLY A 29 -6.19 6.61 -13.94
N LEU A 30 -5.05 6.49 -13.25
CA LEU A 30 -4.28 7.58 -12.65
C LEU A 30 -2.99 7.90 -13.40
N ALA A 31 -2.75 7.23 -14.54
CA ALA A 31 -1.51 7.37 -15.28
C ALA A 31 -1.24 8.81 -15.72
N ASP A 32 0.00 9.23 -15.58
CA ASP A 32 0.54 10.49 -16.05
C ASP A 32 1.80 10.27 -16.93
N ARG A 33 2.47 11.35 -17.29
CA ARG A 33 3.69 11.30 -18.15
C ARG A 33 4.88 10.56 -17.50
N PHE A 34 4.84 10.29 -16.23
CA PHE A 34 5.90 9.58 -15.47
C PHE A 34 5.54 8.12 -15.19
N SER A 35 4.35 7.71 -15.64
CA SER A 35 3.85 6.36 -15.40
C SER A 35 4.42 5.38 -16.40
N ASP A 36 4.93 4.28 -15.91
CA ASP A 36 5.24 3.06 -16.63
C ASP A 36 3.99 2.19 -16.84
N LEU A 37 4.14 1.10 -17.57
CA LEU A 37 3.08 0.09 -17.76
C LEU A 37 3.35 -1.10 -16.85
N GLU A 38 2.47 -1.34 -15.90
CA GLU A 38 2.51 -2.51 -15.03
C GLU A 38 1.46 -3.53 -15.47
N LEU A 39 1.87 -4.80 -15.59
CA LEU A 39 1.00 -5.91 -15.94
C LEU A 39 1.12 -7.00 -14.85
N ASP A 40 -0.02 -7.52 -14.41
CA ASP A 40 -0.10 -8.69 -13.55
C ASP A 40 -0.51 -9.91 -14.37
N CYS A 41 0.34 -10.92 -14.46
CA CYS A 41 0.12 -12.16 -15.18
C CYS A 41 -0.10 -13.31 -14.19
N TYR A 42 -1.21 -14.02 -14.32
CA TYR A 42 -1.62 -15.08 -13.40
C TYR A 42 -1.51 -16.45 -14.07
N TRP A 43 -0.65 -17.31 -13.55
CA TRP A 43 -0.27 -18.60 -14.10
C TRP A 43 -0.91 -19.76 -13.33
N VAL A 44 -1.29 -20.82 -14.03
CA VAL A 44 -1.76 -22.07 -13.39
C VAL A 44 -0.62 -22.97 -12.94
N ARG A 45 0.59 -22.74 -13.44
CA ARG A 45 1.85 -23.41 -13.07
C ARG A 45 3.00 -22.39 -13.08
N PRO A 46 4.12 -22.66 -12.39
CA PRO A 46 5.29 -21.79 -12.45
C PRO A 46 5.72 -21.52 -13.91
N PRO A 47 5.90 -20.24 -14.31
CA PRO A 47 6.42 -19.93 -15.64
C PRO A 47 7.90 -20.28 -15.74
N THR A 48 8.33 -20.69 -16.92
CA THR A 48 9.75 -20.77 -17.25
C THR A 48 10.24 -19.40 -17.76
N ASP A 49 11.58 -19.21 -17.77
CA ASP A 49 12.15 -17.99 -18.39
C ASP A 49 11.75 -17.85 -19.86
N ALA A 50 11.64 -18.95 -20.58
CA ALA A 50 11.17 -18.94 -21.95
C ALA A 50 9.70 -18.49 -22.06
N ASP A 51 8.84 -18.88 -21.11
CA ASP A 51 7.45 -18.43 -21.06
C ASP A 51 7.38 -16.91 -20.85
N ARG A 52 8.21 -16.34 -19.97
CA ARG A 52 8.26 -14.91 -19.64
C ARG A 52 8.95 -14.06 -20.73
N LEU A 53 10.03 -14.56 -21.32
CA LEU A 53 10.80 -13.84 -22.35
C LEU A 53 10.15 -13.85 -23.74
N ARG A 54 9.32 -14.86 -24.03
CA ARG A 54 8.64 -14.93 -25.35
C ARG A 54 7.77 -13.69 -25.64
N PRO A 55 6.93 -13.22 -24.72
CA PRO A 55 6.14 -11.99 -24.92
C PRO A 55 7.02 -10.75 -25.11
N VAL A 56 8.09 -10.62 -24.35
CA VAL A 56 9.04 -9.49 -24.48
C VAL A 56 9.64 -9.43 -25.88
N LYS A 57 10.14 -10.57 -26.38
CA LYS A 57 10.70 -10.69 -27.74
C LYS A 57 9.65 -10.42 -28.82
N ALA A 58 8.41 -10.87 -28.62
CA ALA A 58 7.34 -10.71 -29.62
C ALA A 58 6.87 -9.26 -29.80
N VAL A 59 7.17 -8.37 -28.84
CA VAL A 59 6.88 -6.93 -28.95
C VAL A 59 8.12 -6.09 -29.25
N ASP A 60 9.25 -6.72 -29.58
CA ASP A 60 10.58 -6.08 -29.74
C ASP A 60 11.00 -5.30 -28.48
N GLY A 61 10.72 -5.86 -27.30
CA GLY A 61 11.07 -5.27 -26.02
C GLY A 61 12.57 -5.42 -25.71
N SER A 62 13.17 -4.37 -25.19
CA SER A 62 14.55 -4.35 -24.70
C SER A 62 14.57 -4.77 -23.24
N LEU A 63 14.95 -6.00 -22.94
CA LEU A 63 14.99 -6.54 -21.57
C LEU A 63 16.00 -5.75 -20.72
N LEU A 64 15.57 -5.33 -19.54
CA LEU A 64 16.39 -4.68 -18.51
C LEU A 64 16.77 -5.66 -17.41
N ALA A 65 15.78 -6.39 -16.90
CA ALA A 65 15.97 -7.37 -15.84
C ALA A 65 15.00 -8.54 -15.99
N LEU A 66 15.44 -9.70 -15.55
CA LEU A 66 14.62 -10.91 -15.39
C LEU A 66 14.88 -11.42 -13.97
N TRP A 67 13.91 -11.18 -13.08
CA TRP A 67 14.04 -11.52 -11.68
C TRP A 67 13.59 -12.96 -11.45
N ASP A 68 14.35 -13.68 -10.64
CA ASP A 68 13.95 -14.99 -10.13
C ASP A 68 12.76 -14.85 -9.17
N TYR A 69 12.24 -16.00 -8.72
CA TYR A 69 11.15 -16.01 -7.75
C TYR A 69 11.57 -15.34 -6.45
N ASP A 70 10.86 -14.28 -6.11
CA ASP A 70 10.95 -13.61 -4.82
C ASP A 70 10.03 -14.32 -3.83
N HIS A 71 10.60 -14.79 -2.72
CA HIS A 71 9.85 -15.50 -1.68
C HIS A 71 9.08 -14.59 -0.75
N ASP A 72 9.46 -13.32 -0.66
CA ASP A 72 8.76 -12.33 0.17
C ASP A 72 7.54 -11.77 -0.56
N ASP A 73 7.66 -11.43 -1.83
CA ASP A 73 6.58 -10.94 -2.67
C ASP A 73 5.79 -12.07 -3.37
N GLU A 74 6.30 -13.30 -3.35
CA GLU A 74 5.74 -14.51 -3.97
C GLU A 74 5.45 -14.35 -5.46
N GLU A 75 6.39 -13.74 -6.20
CA GLU A 75 6.28 -13.49 -7.64
C GLU A 75 7.58 -13.69 -8.39
N TRP A 76 7.48 -13.82 -9.71
CA TRP A 76 8.57 -13.54 -10.66
C TRP A 76 8.29 -12.21 -11.32
N SER A 77 9.31 -11.48 -11.75
CA SER A 77 9.09 -10.28 -12.55
C SER A 77 10.09 -10.12 -13.68
N GLU A 78 9.70 -9.42 -14.70
CA GLU A 78 10.56 -8.95 -15.78
C GLU A 78 10.31 -7.47 -16.06
N ASP A 79 11.42 -6.74 -16.21
CA ASP A 79 11.44 -5.33 -16.59
C ASP A 79 12.02 -5.18 -17.99
N TYR A 80 11.35 -4.42 -18.84
CA TYR A 80 11.84 -4.14 -20.21
C TYR A 80 11.34 -2.79 -20.72
N HIS A 81 11.94 -2.29 -21.78
CA HIS A 81 11.50 -1.08 -22.47
C HIS A 81 10.80 -1.40 -23.79
N LEU A 82 9.76 -0.63 -24.09
CA LEU A 82 9.15 -0.50 -25.41
C LEU A 82 9.39 0.94 -25.92
N GLY A 83 10.50 1.15 -26.61
CA GLY A 83 10.99 2.51 -26.87
C GLY A 83 11.37 3.20 -25.55
N GLU A 84 10.72 4.31 -25.25
CA GLU A 84 10.94 5.05 -23.98
C GLU A 84 10.02 4.59 -22.84
N LEU A 85 9.02 3.75 -23.10
CA LEU A 85 8.07 3.28 -22.10
C LEU A 85 8.67 2.11 -21.30
N GLY A 86 8.80 2.28 -20.00
CA GLY A 86 9.08 1.19 -19.07
C GLY A 86 7.87 0.24 -18.95
N VAL A 87 8.14 -1.06 -18.93
CA VAL A 87 7.13 -2.09 -18.71
C VAL A 87 7.65 -3.05 -17.66
N THR A 88 6.86 -3.27 -16.62
CA THR A 88 7.07 -4.30 -15.60
C THR A 88 5.95 -5.33 -15.71
N VAL A 89 6.30 -6.61 -15.70
CA VAL A 89 5.32 -7.71 -15.61
C VAL A 89 5.60 -8.48 -14.34
N SER A 90 4.63 -8.49 -13.43
CA SER A 90 4.62 -9.32 -12.24
C SER A 90 3.85 -10.61 -12.52
N ASN A 91 4.47 -11.74 -12.21
CA ASN A 91 3.94 -13.07 -12.51
C ASN A 91 3.62 -13.81 -11.22
N PHE A 92 2.35 -14.15 -11.03
CA PHE A 92 1.82 -14.84 -9.86
C PHE A 92 1.26 -16.20 -10.25
N LEU A 93 1.27 -17.14 -9.30
CA LEU A 93 0.43 -18.32 -9.42
C LEU A 93 -1.01 -17.97 -9.03
N THR A 94 -1.99 -18.57 -9.72
CA THR A 94 -3.40 -18.47 -9.31
C THR A 94 -3.60 -18.93 -7.87
N GLY A 95 -2.90 -20.01 -7.45
CA GLY A 95 -2.94 -20.52 -6.08
C GLY A 95 -2.38 -19.54 -5.04
N THR A 96 -1.41 -18.69 -5.40
CA THR A 96 -0.92 -17.62 -4.53
C THR A 96 -2.01 -16.58 -4.25
N ILE A 97 -2.72 -16.15 -5.28
CA ILE A 97 -3.83 -15.18 -5.14
C ILE A 97 -4.98 -15.76 -4.32
N GLU A 98 -5.36 -17.03 -4.59
CA GLU A 98 -6.40 -17.72 -3.80
C GLU A 98 -6.02 -17.78 -2.32
N ARG A 99 -4.78 -18.16 -2.00
CA ARG A 99 -4.28 -18.19 -0.64
C ARG A 99 -4.26 -16.80 0.01
N PHE A 100 -3.86 -15.75 -0.71
CA PHE A 100 -3.89 -14.39 -0.19
C PHE A 100 -5.32 -13.94 0.14
N LEU A 101 -6.29 -14.29 -0.71
CA LEU A 101 -7.70 -14.03 -0.44
C LEU A 101 -8.18 -14.75 0.83
N ASP A 102 -7.85 -16.04 0.99
CA ASP A 102 -8.20 -16.80 2.20
C ASP A 102 -7.57 -16.17 3.45
N GLN A 103 -6.28 -15.86 3.40
CA GLN A 103 -5.56 -15.31 4.54
C GLN A 103 -6.06 -13.91 4.93
N VAL A 104 -6.24 -13.02 3.97
CA VAL A 104 -6.62 -11.63 4.25
C VAL A 104 -8.11 -11.53 4.58
N VAL A 105 -9.00 -12.16 3.78
CA VAL A 105 -10.45 -11.99 3.94
C VAL A 105 -11.01 -12.89 5.04
N GLU A 106 -10.50 -14.12 5.19
CA GLU A 106 -11.07 -15.08 6.12
C GLU A 106 -10.31 -15.15 7.46
N GLN A 107 -9.00 -14.81 7.46
CA GLN A 107 -8.15 -14.90 8.64
C GLN A 107 -7.66 -13.52 9.13
N ALA A 108 -8.12 -12.43 8.51
CA ALA A 108 -7.75 -11.05 8.85
C ALA A 108 -6.22 -10.80 8.86
N ASP A 109 -5.50 -11.44 7.93
CA ASP A 109 -4.05 -11.24 7.80
C ASP A 109 -3.75 -9.80 7.37
N THR A 110 -2.85 -9.15 8.10
CA THR A 110 -2.49 -7.73 7.90
C THR A 110 -1.21 -7.55 7.10
N ASP A 111 -0.67 -8.58 6.48
CA ASP A 111 0.56 -8.52 5.69
C ASP A 111 0.44 -7.50 4.54
N PRO A 112 1.34 -6.49 4.46
CA PRO A 112 1.24 -5.42 3.47
C PRO A 112 1.40 -5.91 2.03
N VAL A 113 2.17 -6.98 1.78
CA VAL A 113 2.34 -7.56 0.44
C VAL A 113 1.02 -8.08 -0.07
N LYS A 114 0.32 -8.88 0.74
CA LYS A 114 -1.00 -9.43 0.40
C LYS A 114 -2.02 -8.33 0.17
N HIS A 115 -2.04 -7.30 1.04
CA HIS A 115 -2.91 -6.14 0.87
C HIS A 115 -2.64 -5.40 -0.43
N MET A 116 -1.38 -5.15 -0.80
CA MET A 116 -1.03 -4.51 -2.06
C MET A 116 -1.51 -5.32 -3.27
N ARG A 117 -1.41 -6.66 -3.22
CA ARG A 117 -1.91 -7.53 -4.30
C ARG A 117 -3.43 -7.49 -4.43
N LEU A 118 -4.16 -7.52 -3.30
CA LEU A 118 -5.62 -7.38 -3.33
C LEU A 118 -6.05 -5.98 -3.79
N ALA A 119 -5.35 -4.93 -3.40
CA ALA A 119 -5.58 -3.58 -3.89
C ALA A 119 -5.33 -3.46 -5.40
N ALA A 120 -4.25 -4.06 -5.91
CA ALA A 120 -3.94 -4.12 -7.33
C ALA A 120 -5.04 -4.88 -8.09
N LEU A 121 -5.44 -6.04 -7.59
CA LEU A 121 -6.52 -6.86 -8.16
C LEU A 121 -7.82 -6.06 -8.30
N GLN A 122 -8.23 -5.30 -7.27
CA GLN A 122 -9.47 -4.52 -7.31
C GLN A 122 -9.43 -3.38 -8.33
N ARG A 123 -8.26 -2.77 -8.55
CA ARG A 123 -8.07 -1.57 -9.39
C ARG A 123 -7.59 -1.88 -10.79
N SER A 124 -7.10 -3.09 -11.04
CA SER A 124 -6.54 -3.48 -12.34
C SER A 124 -7.60 -3.53 -13.44
N CYS A 125 -7.18 -3.45 -14.71
CA CYS A 125 -8.06 -3.61 -15.87
C CYS A 125 -7.79 -4.97 -16.53
N PRO A 126 -8.73 -5.93 -16.49
CA PRO A 126 -8.55 -7.25 -17.11
C PRO A 126 -8.34 -7.14 -18.61
N LEU A 127 -7.37 -7.89 -19.13
CA LEU A 127 -7.10 -8.08 -20.55
C LEU A 127 -7.40 -9.51 -20.99
N LEU A 128 -7.15 -10.50 -20.11
CA LEU A 128 -7.48 -11.92 -20.26
C LEU A 128 -8.06 -12.44 -18.95
N GLY A 129 -8.90 -13.49 -18.98
CA GLY A 129 -9.41 -14.16 -17.78
C GLY A 129 -10.36 -13.31 -16.94
N ALA A 130 -11.19 -12.46 -17.54
CA ALA A 130 -12.05 -11.51 -16.85
C ALA A 130 -13.02 -12.17 -15.84
N GLU A 131 -13.50 -13.38 -16.10
CA GLU A 131 -14.40 -14.12 -15.20
C GLU A 131 -13.68 -14.49 -13.90
N LEU A 132 -12.46 -15.03 -13.98
CA LEU A 132 -11.63 -15.37 -12.82
C LEU A 132 -11.34 -14.11 -11.99
N MET A 133 -10.92 -13.03 -12.64
CA MET A 133 -10.66 -11.76 -11.95
C MET A 133 -11.93 -11.17 -11.31
N THR A 134 -13.09 -11.33 -11.91
CA THR A 134 -14.36 -10.91 -11.31
C THR A 134 -14.68 -11.72 -10.05
N SER A 135 -14.45 -13.03 -10.07
CA SER A 135 -14.61 -13.89 -8.90
C SER A 135 -13.69 -13.47 -7.75
N TRP A 136 -12.40 -13.25 -8.02
CA TRP A 136 -11.44 -12.78 -7.03
C TRP A 136 -11.79 -11.41 -6.44
N ARG A 137 -12.23 -10.46 -7.29
CA ARG A 137 -12.68 -9.14 -6.85
C ARG A 137 -13.90 -9.21 -5.95
N SER A 138 -14.85 -10.09 -6.28
CA SER A 138 -16.02 -10.31 -5.43
C SER A 138 -15.62 -10.80 -4.05
N ARG A 139 -14.67 -11.74 -3.95
CA ARG A 139 -14.14 -12.20 -2.66
C ARG A 139 -13.40 -11.08 -1.94
N ALA A 140 -12.50 -10.39 -2.61
CA ALA A 140 -11.77 -9.25 -2.04
C ALA A 140 -12.70 -8.11 -1.56
N GLY A 141 -13.89 -7.95 -2.18
CA GLY A 141 -14.90 -6.98 -1.75
C GLY A 141 -15.52 -7.28 -0.38
N GLY A 142 -15.34 -8.50 0.13
CA GLY A 142 -15.86 -8.94 1.43
C GLY A 142 -15.05 -8.49 2.66
N TYR A 143 -14.30 -7.39 2.60
CA TYR A 143 -13.45 -6.88 3.68
C TYR A 143 -14.15 -6.90 5.06
N PRO A 144 -13.83 -7.84 5.99
CA PRO A 144 -14.59 -8.09 7.22
C PRO A 144 -14.25 -7.10 8.34
N ASP A 145 -15.11 -7.03 9.36
CA ASP A 145 -14.90 -6.15 10.53
C ASP A 145 -13.65 -6.51 11.33
N GLU A 146 -13.34 -7.80 11.43
CA GLU A 146 -12.13 -8.30 12.07
C GLU A 146 -10.87 -7.77 11.39
N LEU A 147 -10.88 -7.73 10.05
CA LEU A 147 -9.77 -7.16 9.28
C LEU A 147 -9.68 -5.64 9.47
N VAL A 148 -10.81 -4.93 9.57
CA VAL A 148 -10.80 -3.49 9.89
C VAL A 148 -10.09 -3.26 11.22
N SER A 149 -10.47 -4.00 12.27
CA SER A 149 -9.87 -3.89 13.60
C SER A 149 -8.38 -4.21 13.58
N ALA A 150 -7.99 -5.34 12.98
CA ALA A 150 -6.59 -5.77 12.89
C ALA A 150 -5.71 -4.76 12.12
N MET A 151 -6.22 -4.18 11.03
CA MET A 151 -5.49 -3.18 10.25
C MET A 151 -5.37 -1.84 10.98
N VAL A 152 -6.37 -1.45 11.76
CA VAL A 152 -6.30 -0.27 12.63
C VAL A 152 -5.25 -0.49 13.73
N GLU A 153 -5.25 -1.62 14.41
CA GLU A 153 -4.24 -1.97 15.42
C GLU A 153 -2.83 -2.03 14.84
N ARG A 154 -2.69 -2.59 13.64
CA ARG A 154 -1.41 -2.59 12.92
C ARG A 154 -0.94 -1.17 12.63
N ALA A 155 -1.82 -0.29 12.16
CA ALA A 155 -1.48 1.09 11.79
C ALA A 155 -1.17 1.95 13.03
N LEU A 156 -1.96 1.81 14.10
CA LEU A 156 -1.81 2.53 15.37
C LEU A 156 -1.07 1.68 16.41
N ASN A 157 0.01 1.01 16.01
CA ASN A 157 0.86 0.32 16.99
C ASN A 157 1.79 1.29 17.73
N PRO A 158 2.17 1.01 18.98
CA PRO A 158 3.00 1.91 19.80
C PRO A 158 4.36 2.27 19.18
N GLN A 159 4.93 1.39 18.34
CA GLN A 159 6.24 1.64 17.70
C GLN A 159 6.22 2.87 16.77
N VAL A 160 5.07 3.23 16.23
CA VAL A 160 4.90 4.47 15.44
C VAL A 160 5.27 5.71 16.24
N LEU A 161 5.06 5.64 17.58
CA LEU A 161 5.32 6.72 18.51
C LEU A 161 6.71 6.66 19.17
N GLY A 162 7.63 5.83 18.65
CA GLY A 162 8.90 5.50 19.30
C GLY A 162 9.74 6.67 19.84
N SER A 163 9.69 7.84 19.21
CA SER A 163 10.36 9.07 19.70
C SER A 163 9.39 10.12 20.24
N TRP A 164 8.11 9.80 20.40
CA TRP A 164 7.06 10.75 20.77
C TRP A 164 7.33 11.42 22.13
N ALA A 165 7.73 10.66 23.12
CA ALA A 165 8.05 11.16 24.46
C ALA A 165 9.23 12.13 24.45
N ALA A 166 10.12 12.05 23.46
CA ALA A 166 11.30 12.92 23.31
C ALA A 166 11.09 14.09 22.33
N ARG A 167 9.90 14.24 21.71
CA ARG A 167 9.64 15.15 20.59
C ARG A 167 10.08 16.59 20.80
N GLU A 168 9.89 17.12 22.00
CA GLU A 168 10.32 18.50 22.34
C GLU A 168 11.85 18.62 22.43
N ALA A 169 12.51 17.59 22.95
CA ALA A 169 13.96 17.56 23.03
C ALA A 169 14.59 17.47 21.63
N LEU A 170 13.99 16.70 20.71
CA LEU A 170 14.42 16.61 19.31
C LEU A 170 14.36 17.99 18.64
N VAL A 171 13.24 18.71 18.81
CA VAL A 171 13.10 20.09 18.27
C VAL A 171 14.11 21.04 18.89
N ALA A 172 14.27 21.01 20.21
CA ALA A 172 15.20 21.91 20.93
C ALA A 172 16.67 21.69 20.55
N ARG A 173 17.04 20.48 20.13
CA ARG A 173 18.40 20.13 19.69
C ARG A 173 18.63 20.36 18.19
N GLY A 174 17.57 20.62 17.41
CA GLY A 174 17.66 20.71 15.95
C GLY A 174 17.83 19.35 15.28
N ASP A 175 17.31 18.28 15.89
CA ASP A 175 17.34 16.92 15.34
C ASP A 175 16.25 16.74 14.25
N ASP A 176 16.29 17.59 13.22
CA ASP A 176 15.24 17.76 12.22
C ASP A 176 14.87 16.48 11.50
N LEU A 177 15.85 15.64 11.13
CA LEU A 177 15.61 14.36 10.47
C LEU A 177 14.82 13.40 11.36
N ALA A 178 15.10 13.38 12.67
CA ALA A 178 14.37 12.53 13.61
C ALA A 178 12.91 13.01 13.78
N VAL A 179 12.69 14.33 13.82
CA VAL A 179 11.34 14.92 13.85
C VAL A 179 10.58 14.59 12.57
N GLN A 180 11.20 14.74 11.40
CA GLN A 180 10.55 14.42 10.11
C GLN A 180 10.23 12.93 9.99
N ALA A 181 11.10 12.04 10.43
CA ALA A 181 10.84 10.60 10.45
C ALA A 181 9.63 10.27 11.34
N LEU A 182 9.54 10.87 12.54
CA LEU A 182 8.41 10.72 13.45
C LEU A 182 7.10 11.21 12.81
N LEU A 183 7.09 12.43 12.26
CA LEU A 183 5.91 13.02 11.60
C LEU A 183 5.44 12.22 10.39
N SER A 184 6.39 11.72 9.58
CA SER A 184 6.10 10.85 8.45
C SER A 184 5.48 9.52 8.91
N GLY A 185 6.04 8.89 9.94
CA GLY A 185 5.48 7.67 10.54
C GLY A 185 4.04 7.87 11.02
N ILE A 186 3.77 8.98 11.69
CA ILE A 186 2.42 9.36 12.13
C ILE A 186 1.49 9.54 10.90
N GLY A 187 1.94 10.23 9.87
CA GLY A 187 1.17 10.39 8.64
C GLY A 187 0.79 9.05 8.00
N TYR A 188 1.73 8.10 7.91
CA TYR A 188 1.47 6.75 7.41
C TYR A 188 0.47 5.99 8.30
N ALA A 189 0.61 6.07 9.61
CA ALA A 189 -0.30 5.42 10.56
C ALA A 189 -1.74 5.95 10.43
N VAL A 190 -1.90 7.26 10.36
CA VAL A 190 -3.22 7.89 10.18
C VAL A 190 -3.85 7.48 8.86
N VAL A 191 -3.11 7.56 7.75
CA VAL A 191 -3.66 7.17 6.44
C VAL A 191 -3.97 5.68 6.40
N GLY A 192 -3.10 4.83 6.95
CA GLY A 192 -3.35 3.39 7.08
C GLY A 192 -4.63 3.08 7.83
N SER A 193 -4.86 3.74 8.99
CA SER A 193 -6.09 3.61 9.77
C SER A 193 -7.32 4.08 8.99
N VAL A 194 -7.22 5.20 8.32
CA VAL A 194 -8.32 5.73 7.49
C VAL A 194 -8.67 4.78 6.34
N LEU A 195 -7.68 4.20 5.67
CA LEU A 195 -7.92 3.19 4.63
C LEU A 195 -8.66 1.98 5.21
N ALA A 196 -8.21 1.46 6.36
CA ALA A 196 -8.86 0.34 7.04
C ALA A 196 -10.33 0.66 7.41
N LEU A 197 -10.58 1.81 8.02
CA LEU A 197 -11.94 2.28 8.40
C LEU A 197 -12.89 2.41 7.19
N ASN A 198 -12.34 2.62 5.99
CA ASN A 198 -13.10 2.67 4.74
C ASN A 198 -13.03 1.35 3.95
N ARG A 199 -12.52 0.26 4.55
CA ARG A 199 -12.40 -1.07 3.91
C ARG A 199 -11.60 -1.03 2.60
N VAL A 200 -10.56 -0.21 2.54
CA VAL A 200 -9.67 -0.07 1.41
C VAL A 200 -8.35 -0.78 1.72
N TYR A 201 -7.98 -1.76 0.89
CA TYR A 201 -6.68 -2.41 1.01
C TYR A 201 -5.55 -1.42 0.79
N LEU A 202 -4.45 -1.59 1.52
CA LEU A 202 -3.24 -0.78 1.37
C LEU A 202 -2.69 -0.90 -0.06
N PRO A 203 -2.73 0.17 -0.87
CA PRO A 203 -2.35 0.04 -2.29
C PRO A 203 -0.84 0.11 -2.50
N HIS A 204 -0.10 0.68 -1.57
CA HIS A 204 1.35 0.81 -1.61
C HIS A 204 1.89 1.21 -0.25
N THR A 205 3.00 0.62 0.20
CA THR A 205 3.63 0.93 1.49
C THR A 205 4.07 2.40 1.63
N ARG A 206 4.39 3.07 0.51
CA ARG A 206 4.77 4.50 0.47
C ARG A 206 3.62 5.44 0.14
N LEU A 207 2.37 4.96 0.13
CA LEU A 207 1.14 5.74 -0.11
C LEU A 207 1.24 6.70 -1.32
N LYS A 208 1.76 6.20 -2.45
CA LYS A 208 1.72 6.96 -3.71
C LYS A 208 0.28 7.40 -4.01
N TRP A 209 0.10 8.54 -4.68
CA TRP A 209 -1.22 9.09 -5.00
C TRP A 209 -2.09 9.43 -3.78
N GLN A 210 -1.46 9.81 -2.66
CA GLN A 210 -2.10 10.04 -1.36
C GLN A 210 -3.36 10.92 -1.44
N ARG A 211 -3.30 12.06 -2.13
CA ARG A 211 -4.46 12.97 -2.27
C ARG A 211 -5.64 12.28 -2.95
N HIS A 212 -5.36 11.50 -4.01
CA HIS A 212 -6.40 10.74 -4.71
C HIS A 212 -6.97 9.62 -3.82
N LEU A 213 -6.12 8.92 -3.08
CA LEU A 213 -6.55 7.87 -2.15
C LEU A 213 -7.52 8.40 -1.10
N ILE A 214 -7.26 9.59 -0.55
CA ILE A 214 -8.05 10.18 0.53
C ILE A 214 -9.34 10.83 0.01
N ALA A 215 -9.33 11.41 -1.18
CA ALA A 215 -10.44 12.20 -1.71
C ALA A 215 -11.78 11.46 -1.83
N GLY A 216 -11.76 10.14 -1.95
CA GLY A 216 -12.95 9.28 -2.08
C GLY A 216 -13.39 8.59 -0.78
N LEU A 217 -12.74 8.87 0.35
CA LEU A 217 -13.02 8.20 1.62
C LEU A 217 -14.08 8.95 2.44
N GLU A 218 -15.01 8.21 3.03
CA GLU A 218 -16.13 8.77 3.79
C GLU A 218 -15.81 8.90 5.28
N VAL A 219 -15.11 7.92 5.84
CA VAL A 219 -14.76 7.85 7.26
C VAL A 219 -13.36 8.43 7.47
N VAL A 220 -13.30 9.74 7.68
CA VAL A 220 -12.04 10.48 7.81
C VAL A 220 -12.11 11.52 8.94
N PRO A 221 -10.99 11.82 9.61
CA PRO A 221 -10.91 13.00 10.47
C PRO A 221 -11.16 14.30 9.69
N GLY A 222 -11.82 15.27 10.31
CA GLY A 222 -12.09 16.55 9.66
C GLY A 222 -10.81 17.21 9.12
N ARG A 223 -10.87 17.72 7.90
CA ARG A 223 -9.75 18.41 7.21
C ARG A 223 -8.46 17.57 7.13
N LEU A 224 -8.61 16.26 6.89
CA LEU A 224 -7.47 15.32 6.91
C LEU A 224 -6.34 15.76 5.97
N THR A 225 -6.65 16.15 4.72
CA THR A 225 -5.63 16.52 3.74
C THR A 225 -4.79 17.71 4.20
N GLU A 226 -5.43 18.78 4.64
CA GLU A 226 -4.71 19.98 5.14
C GLU A 226 -3.86 19.65 6.38
N ARG A 227 -4.37 18.81 7.27
CA ARG A 227 -3.65 18.42 8.49
C ARG A 227 -2.44 17.54 8.17
N LEU A 228 -2.53 16.64 7.19
CA LEU A 228 -1.37 15.87 6.71
C LEU A 228 -0.33 16.76 6.02
N GLU A 229 -0.75 17.81 5.31
CA GLU A 229 0.16 18.80 4.73
C GLU A 229 0.94 19.56 5.80
N LEU A 230 0.32 19.88 6.94
CA LEU A 230 1.01 20.52 8.06
C LEU A 230 2.13 19.65 8.64
N LEU A 231 2.00 18.31 8.62
CA LEU A 231 3.07 17.42 9.12
C LEU A 231 4.38 17.56 8.34
N SER A 232 4.31 17.96 7.07
CA SER A 232 5.48 18.07 6.18
C SER A 232 5.93 19.50 5.89
N ALA A 233 5.03 20.49 5.98
CA ALA A 233 5.28 21.86 5.51
C ALA A 233 5.39 22.89 6.64
N ALA A 234 4.83 22.62 7.84
CA ALA A 234 4.86 23.54 8.96
C ALA A 234 6.20 23.49 9.72
N ARG A 235 6.42 24.49 10.62
CA ARG A 235 7.52 24.39 11.58
C ARG A 235 7.30 23.18 12.49
N HIS A 236 8.37 22.56 12.95
CA HIS A 236 8.32 21.32 13.74
C HIS A 236 7.38 21.39 14.94
N THR A 237 7.36 22.50 15.68
CA THR A 237 6.46 22.67 16.83
C THR A 237 4.99 22.66 16.41
N GLU A 238 4.64 23.36 15.34
CA GLU A 238 3.29 23.39 14.79
C GLU A 238 2.89 22.03 14.19
N ALA A 239 3.81 21.39 13.47
CA ALA A 239 3.62 20.06 12.92
C ALA A 239 3.36 19.01 14.02
N LEU A 240 4.10 19.05 15.14
CA LEU A 240 3.89 18.16 16.28
C LEU A 240 2.54 18.39 16.97
N GLN A 241 2.09 19.64 17.10
CA GLN A 241 0.76 19.95 17.63
C GLN A 241 -0.35 19.42 16.69
N ALA A 242 -0.18 19.59 15.37
CA ALA A 242 -1.09 19.05 14.38
C ALA A 242 -1.13 17.51 14.43
N ALA A 243 0.03 16.87 14.61
CA ALA A 243 0.15 15.43 14.77
C ALA A 243 -0.59 14.92 16.02
N GLU A 244 -0.40 15.58 17.18
CA GLU A 244 -1.09 15.21 18.43
C GLU A 244 -2.62 15.28 18.30
N ALA A 245 -3.11 16.38 17.73
CA ALA A 245 -4.53 16.54 17.49
C ALA A 245 -5.08 15.50 16.49
N LEU A 246 -4.32 15.21 15.42
CA LEU A 246 -4.71 14.23 14.41
C LEU A 246 -4.73 12.80 14.97
N LEU A 247 -3.73 12.43 15.78
CA LEU A 247 -3.69 11.14 16.47
C LEU A 247 -4.85 10.98 17.45
N THR A 248 -5.18 12.03 18.19
CA THR A 248 -6.33 12.00 19.09
C THR A 248 -7.62 11.74 18.34
N ASP A 249 -7.86 12.45 17.24
CA ASP A 249 -9.08 12.29 16.44
C ASP A 249 -9.16 10.92 15.78
N ILE A 250 -8.05 10.37 15.24
CA ILE A 250 -8.08 9.07 14.59
C ILE A 250 -8.31 7.92 15.60
N VAL A 251 -7.74 8.03 16.81
CA VAL A 251 -7.98 7.06 17.89
C VAL A 251 -9.47 7.06 18.27
N LEU A 252 -10.06 8.24 18.53
CA LEU A 252 -11.47 8.36 18.85
C LEU A 252 -12.38 7.83 17.72
N LEU A 253 -12.03 8.12 16.48
CA LEU A 253 -12.78 7.66 15.32
C LEU A 253 -12.71 6.13 15.18
N ALA A 254 -11.53 5.55 15.40
CA ALA A 254 -11.30 4.11 15.32
C ALA A 254 -12.07 3.35 16.43
N GLU A 255 -11.97 3.80 17.66
CA GLU A 255 -12.71 3.20 18.80
C GLU A 255 -14.23 3.28 18.64
N ALA A 256 -14.74 4.37 18.04
CA ALA A 256 -16.17 4.52 17.78
C ALA A 256 -16.69 3.59 16.66
N ARG A 257 -15.81 3.01 15.85
CA ARG A 257 -16.16 2.29 14.62
C ARG A 257 -15.67 0.85 14.56
N THR A 258 -14.76 0.46 15.46
CA THR A 258 -14.12 -0.87 15.44
C THR A 258 -14.03 -1.46 16.83
N GLY A 259 -13.69 -2.76 16.91
CA GLY A 259 -13.32 -3.43 18.15
C GLY A 259 -11.80 -3.44 18.44
N ALA A 260 -11.03 -2.57 17.75
CA ALA A 260 -9.58 -2.52 17.90
C ALA A 260 -9.15 -2.15 19.33
N ASP A 261 -8.16 -2.88 19.87
CA ASP A 261 -7.54 -2.54 21.16
C ASP A 261 -6.45 -1.48 20.98
N LEU A 262 -6.80 -0.23 21.22
CA LEU A 262 -5.90 0.92 21.14
C LEU A 262 -5.34 1.35 22.50
N GLY A 263 -5.56 0.59 23.56
CA GLY A 263 -5.04 0.86 24.91
C GLY A 263 -3.54 1.09 24.93
N PRO A 264 -2.70 0.17 24.40
CA PRO A 264 -1.25 0.33 24.35
C PRO A 264 -0.79 1.58 23.56
N PHE A 265 -1.47 1.92 22.47
CA PHE A 265 -1.16 3.12 21.70
C PHE A 265 -1.50 4.41 22.47
N ARG A 266 -2.64 4.44 23.17
CA ARG A 266 -3.04 5.57 24.02
C ARG A 266 -2.07 5.79 25.19
N GLU A 267 -1.59 4.73 25.80
CA GLU A 267 -0.60 4.82 26.86
C GLU A 267 0.67 5.49 26.35
N GLU A 268 1.19 5.08 25.19
CA GLU A 268 2.38 5.69 24.60
C GLU A 268 2.13 7.13 24.16
N LEU A 269 0.97 7.42 23.55
CA LEU A 269 0.58 8.78 23.12
C LEU A 269 0.47 9.74 24.32
N SER A 270 -0.09 9.28 25.45
CA SER A 270 -0.23 10.05 26.68
C SER A 270 1.04 10.07 27.54
N GLY A 271 2.03 9.26 27.19
CA GLY A 271 3.30 9.10 27.90
C GLY A 271 3.94 10.43 28.21
N ARG A 272 4.33 10.60 29.49
CA ARG A 272 4.84 11.87 30.00
C ARG A 272 6.11 12.25 29.26
N ARG A 273 6.14 13.50 28.79
CA ARG A 273 7.36 14.21 28.39
C ARG A 273 8.43 13.94 29.45
N ARG A 274 9.59 13.41 29.08
CA ARG A 274 10.69 13.28 30.01
C ARG A 274 10.99 14.69 30.52
N ALA A 275 10.77 14.92 31.82
CA ALA A 275 11.18 16.16 32.45
C ALA A 275 12.69 16.34 32.20
N ILE A 276 13.06 17.47 31.62
CA ILE A 276 14.46 17.86 31.49
C ILE A 276 14.92 18.11 32.92
N GLY A 277 15.67 17.14 33.47
CA GLY A 277 16.37 17.38 34.73
C GLY A 277 17.34 18.57 34.56
N PRO A 278 17.67 19.32 35.63
CA PRO A 278 18.70 20.35 35.53
C PRO A 278 19.95 19.70 34.94
N PRO A 279 20.74 20.44 34.11
CA PRO A 279 22.00 19.95 33.60
C PRO A 279 22.88 19.47 34.74
N PRO A 280 23.62 18.35 34.58
CA PRO A 280 24.60 17.95 35.59
C PRO A 280 25.59 19.11 35.81
N GLY A 281 25.73 19.54 37.07
CA GLY A 281 26.61 20.62 37.46
C GLY A 281 28.09 20.28 37.26
#